data_867ff16c5808198542363ce27d3e10ab
#
_entry.id   867ff16c5808198542363ce27d3e10ab
#
_cell.length_a   1.000
_cell.length_b   1.000
_cell.length_c   1.000
_cell.angle_alpha   90.00
_cell.angle_beta   90.00
_cell.angle_gamma   90.00
#
_symmetry.space_group_name_H-M   'P 1'
#
loop_
_entity.id
_entity.type
_entity.pdbx_description
1 polymer ?
#
loop_
_entity_poly.entity_id
_entity_poly.type
_entity_poly.pdbx_seq_one_letter_code
_entity_poly.pdbx_strand_id
1 'polypeptide(L)'
;MTKNQKEIFAENLTRLVNGSKLPQSEIAKRINVSPQTFNTWIQGKAIPRMGKIQLLADYFKIEKSDLIEEKSNITISQGIKIPVLGSVPAGIPITAVEDILDYEEIPQSWANQGEFFGLKIKGDSMYPTLENGDVVIVKKQSTADNGDTIIVMVNGDDATCKRYERSETGIMLIPNNNAYNPVFYTNEEIEALPLTIIGKVVELRRKF
;
A
#
# COMPACT_ATOMS: atom_id res chain seq x y z
N MET A 1 -0.09 -18.62 -25.72
CA MET A 1 -1.41 -19.21 -26.09
C MET A 1 -2.47 -18.20 -25.74
N THR A 2 -3.28 -17.78 -26.70
CA THR A 2 -4.37 -16.83 -26.50
C THR A 2 -5.51 -17.56 -25.81
N LYS A 3 -5.96 -17.08 -24.65
CA LYS A 3 -7.10 -17.64 -23.91
C LYS A 3 -8.38 -17.48 -24.74
N ASN A 4 -9.27 -18.46 -24.67
CA ASN A 4 -10.56 -18.35 -25.32
C ASN A 4 -11.53 -17.50 -24.48
N GLN A 5 -12.58 -16.98 -25.11
CA GLN A 5 -13.55 -16.07 -24.46
C GLN A 5 -14.23 -16.68 -23.23
N LYS A 6 -14.41 -18.00 -23.18
CA LYS A 6 -15.02 -18.68 -22.03
C LYS A 6 -14.08 -18.73 -20.83
N GLU A 7 -12.80 -18.93 -21.09
CA GLU A 7 -11.76 -18.94 -20.06
C GLU A 7 -11.59 -17.54 -19.45
N ILE A 8 -11.53 -16.51 -20.29
CA ILE A 8 -11.46 -15.11 -19.87
C ILE A 8 -12.65 -14.76 -18.96
N PHE A 9 -13.85 -15.08 -19.42
CA PHE A 9 -15.06 -14.82 -18.65
C PHE A 9 -15.07 -15.56 -17.31
N ALA A 10 -14.71 -16.85 -17.30
CA ALA A 10 -14.67 -17.68 -16.10
C ALA A 10 -13.67 -17.16 -15.06
N GLU A 11 -12.48 -16.78 -15.50
CA GLU A 11 -11.45 -16.19 -14.62
C GLU A 11 -11.92 -14.87 -13.99
N ASN A 12 -12.47 -13.97 -14.81
CA ASN A 12 -12.99 -12.70 -14.35
C ASN A 12 -14.15 -12.89 -13.36
N LEU A 13 -15.10 -13.78 -13.67
CA LEU A 13 -16.23 -14.08 -12.78
C LEU A 13 -15.75 -14.72 -11.47
N THR A 14 -14.82 -15.68 -11.52
CA THR A 14 -14.26 -16.33 -10.34
C THR A 14 -13.60 -15.33 -9.42
N ARG A 15 -12.83 -14.39 -9.96
CA ARG A 15 -12.18 -13.32 -9.19
C ARG A 15 -13.21 -12.45 -8.47
N LEU A 16 -14.29 -12.02 -9.15
CA LEU A 16 -15.35 -11.20 -8.56
C LEU A 16 -16.11 -11.94 -7.46
N VAL A 17 -16.39 -13.22 -7.67
CA VAL A 17 -17.05 -14.09 -6.68
C VAL A 17 -16.18 -14.26 -5.44
N ASN A 18 -14.88 -14.51 -5.60
CA ASN A 18 -13.93 -14.67 -4.49
C ASN A 18 -13.73 -13.35 -3.71
N GLY A 19 -13.85 -12.21 -4.37
CA GLY A 19 -13.83 -10.89 -3.73
C GLY A 19 -15.14 -10.54 -3.02
N SER A 20 -16.25 -11.27 -3.28
CA SER A 20 -17.51 -11.04 -2.62
C SER A 20 -17.60 -11.85 -1.31
N LYS A 21 -18.27 -11.29 -0.30
CA LYS A 21 -18.52 -11.99 0.98
C LYS A 21 -19.69 -12.99 0.89
N LEU A 22 -20.30 -13.18 -0.28
CA LEU A 22 -21.48 -14.02 -0.47
C LEU A 22 -21.14 -15.33 -1.18
N PRO A 23 -21.80 -16.44 -0.82
CA PRO A 23 -21.62 -17.70 -1.51
C PRO A 23 -22.18 -17.65 -2.94
N GLN A 24 -21.60 -18.45 -3.85
CA GLN A 24 -22.00 -18.51 -5.27
C GLN A 24 -23.50 -18.74 -5.49
N SER A 25 -24.14 -19.57 -4.65
CA SER A 25 -25.56 -19.88 -4.72
C SER A 25 -26.45 -18.66 -4.45
N GLU A 26 -26.02 -17.79 -3.55
CA GLU A 26 -26.75 -16.55 -3.25
C GLU A 26 -26.60 -15.52 -4.37
N ILE A 27 -25.41 -15.43 -4.96
CA ILE A 27 -25.17 -14.57 -6.15
C ILE A 27 -26.02 -15.04 -7.32
N ALA A 28 -26.04 -16.35 -7.60
CA ALA A 28 -26.83 -16.95 -8.67
C ALA A 28 -28.34 -16.62 -8.49
N LYS A 29 -28.85 -16.72 -7.26
CA LYS A 29 -30.25 -16.38 -6.93
C LYS A 29 -30.56 -14.92 -7.23
N ARG A 30 -29.66 -13.98 -6.86
CA ARG A 30 -29.86 -12.54 -7.05
C ARG A 30 -29.90 -12.13 -8.52
N ILE A 31 -29.17 -12.82 -9.41
CA ILE A 31 -29.20 -12.58 -10.85
C ILE A 31 -30.20 -13.48 -11.58
N ASN A 32 -31.06 -14.19 -10.82
CA ASN A 32 -32.10 -15.07 -11.33
C ASN A 32 -31.58 -16.13 -12.31
N VAL A 33 -30.63 -16.96 -11.84
CA VAL A 33 -30.13 -18.15 -12.53
C VAL A 33 -29.99 -19.32 -11.56
N SER A 34 -30.04 -20.56 -12.06
CA SER A 34 -29.84 -21.74 -11.23
C SER A 34 -28.36 -21.79 -10.76
N PRO A 35 -28.09 -22.31 -9.55
CA PRO A 35 -26.72 -22.54 -9.08
C PRO A 35 -25.90 -23.40 -10.05
N GLN A 36 -26.55 -24.38 -10.71
CA GLN A 36 -25.91 -25.23 -11.70
C GLN A 36 -25.46 -24.45 -12.94
N THR A 37 -26.32 -23.57 -13.47
CA THR A 37 -25.98 -22.69 -14.59
C THR A 37 -24.81 -21.75 -14.20
N PHE A 38 -24.88 -21.17 -13.03
CA PHE A 38 -23.80 -20.30 -12.54
C PHE A 38 -22.46 -21.04 -12.42
N ASN A 39 -22.49 -22.27 -11.91
CA ASN A 39 -21.29 -23.10 -11.81
C ASN A 39 -20.70 -23.48 -13.20
N THR A 40 -21.53 -23.67 -14.25
CA THR A 40 -21.02 -23.89 -15.62
C THR A 40 -20.26 -22.68 -16.16
N TRP A 41 -20.62 -21.46 -15.72
CA TRP A 41 -19.94 -20.23 -16.09
C TRP A 41 -18.60 -20.10 -15.34
N ILE A 42 -18.57 -20.38 -14.04
CA ILE A 42 -17.35 -20.40 -13.21
C ILE A 42 -16.33 -21.41 -13.74
N GLN A 43 -16.80 -22.58 -14.22
CA GLN A 43 -15.94 -23.63 -14.78
C GLN A 43 -15.49 -23.38 -16.23
N GLY A 44 -15.88 -22.25 -16.85
CA GLY A 44 -15.52 -21.95 -18.23
C GLY A 44 -16.17 -22.85 -19.26
N LYS A 45 -17.18 -23.64 -18.88
CA LYS A 45 -17.90 -24.56 -19.80
C LYS A 45 -18.86 -23.83 -20.73
N ALA A 46 -19.39 -22.69 -20.26
CA ALA A 46 -20.32 -21.86 -21.01
C ALA A 46 -20.11 -20.38 -20.71
N ILE A 47 -20.50 -19.51 -21.63
CA ILE A 47 -20.59 -18.07 -21.44
C ILE A 47 -22.07 -17.66 -21.42
N PRO A 48 -22.52 -16.77 -20.51
CA PRO A 48 -23.90 -16.29 -20.50
C PRO A 48 -24.20 -15.38 -21.70
N ARG A 49 -25.49 -15.26 -22.03
CA ARG A 49 -25.94 -14.26 -23.02
C ARG A 49 -25.75 -12.85 -22.46
N MET A 50 -25.67 -11.85 -23.35
CA MET A 50 -25.38 -10.45 -22.99
C MET A 50 -26.29 -9.89 -21.90
N GLY A 51 -27.58 -10.26 -21.87
CA GLY A 51 -28.50 -9.82 -20.81
C GLY A 51 -28.11 -10.33 -19.43
N LYS A 52 -27.51 -11.52 -19.30
CA LYS A 52 -27.00 -12.04 -18.02
C LYS A 52 -25.65 -11.45 -17.66
N ILE A 53 -24.82 -11.12 -18.66
CA ILE A 53 -23.57 -10.36 -18.46
C ILE A 53 -23.89 -8.98 -17.89
N GLN A 54 -24.95 -8.31 -18.42
CA GLN A 54 -25.39 -7.02 -17.87
C GLN A 54 -25.82 -7.15 -16.40
N LEU A 55 -26.65 -8.15 -16.07
CA LEU A 55 -27.08 -8.37 -14.67
C LEU A 55 -25.92 -8.66 -13.72
N LEU A 56 -24.89 -9.36 -14.19
CA LEU A 56 -23.66 -9.57 -13.42
C LEU A 56 -22.86 -8.27 -13.23
N ALA A 57 -22.72 -7.48 -14.30
CA ALA A 57 -22.04 -6.19 -14.26
C ALA A 57 -22.74 -5.24 -13.28
N ASP A 58 -24.06 -5.13 -13.36
CA ASP A 58 -24.89 -4.31 -12.45
C ASP A 58 -24.76 -4.79 -10.98
N TYR A 59 -24.79 -6.11 -10.79
CA TYR A 59 -24.66 -6.71 -9.45
C TYR A 59 -23.31 -6.42 -8.80
N PHE A 60 -22.22 -6.57 -9.55
CA PHE A 60 -20.86 -6.31 -9.05
C PHE A 60 -20.44 -4.84 -9.15
N LYS A 61 -21.29 -3.96 -9.73
CA LYS A 61 -21.04 -2.54 -9.99
C LYS A 61 -19.76 -2.33 -10.82
N ILE A 62 -19.65 -3.01 -11.92
CA ILE A 62 -18.53 -2.98 -12.87
C ILE A 62 -19.03 -2.80 -14.30
N GLU A 63 -18.13 -2.52 -15.24
CA GLU A 63 -18.45 -2.50 -16.66
C GLU A 63 -18.52 -3.94 -17.24
N LYS A 64 -19.29 -4.12 -18.35
CA LYS A 64 -19.36 -5.43 -19.03
C LYS A 64 -18.02 -5.89 -19.56
N SER A 65 -17.18 -4.97 -20.01
CA SER A 65 -15.80 -5.22 -20.43
C SER A 65 -14.98 -5.91 -19.35
N ASP A 66 -15.23 -5.60 -18.08
CA ASP A 66 -14.55 -6.22 -16.94
C ASP A 66 -14.83 -7.73 -16.80
N LEU A 67 -15.92 -8.20 -17.40
CA LEU A 67 -16.27 -9.63 -17.44
C LEU A 67 -15.78 -10.35 -18.69
N ILE A 68 -15.77 -9.67 -19.84
CA ILE A 68 -15.60 -10.32 -21.15
C ILE A 68 -14.24 -10.05 -21.81
N GLU A 69 -13.51 -9.04 -21.36
CA GLU A 69 -12.19 -8.74 -21.90
C GLU A 69 -11.09 -9.40 -21.07
N GLU A 70 -10.04 -9.86 -21.75
CA GLU A 70 -8.85 -10.31 -21.09
C GLU A 70 -8.26 -9.09 -20.35
N LYS A 71 -8.34 -9.10 -19.02
CA LYS A 71 -7.55 -8.13 -18.28
C LYS A 71 -6.09 -8.51 -18.52
N SER A 72 -5.49 -7.88 -19.53
CA SER A 72 -4.05 -7.74 -19.52
C SER A 72 -3.67 -7.37 -18.09
N ASN A 73 -2.63 -7.98 -17.51
CA ASN A 73 -2.13 -7.69 -16.17
C ASN A 73 -1.54 -6.26 -16.05
N ILE A 74 -1.98 -5.37 -16.88
CA ILE A 74 -2.04 -3.95 -16.63
C ILE A 74 -3.29 -3.74 -15.78
N THR A 75 -3.19 -4.10 -14.49
CA THR A 75 -3.93 -3.38 -13.49
C THR A 75 -3.43 -1.95 -13.62
N ILE A 76 -4.15 -1.13 -14.35
CA ILE A 76 -4.26 0.26 -13.97
C ILE A 76 -5.05 0.18 -12.65
N SER A 77 -4.40 -0.23 -11.58
CA SER A 77 -4.79 0.20 -10.26
C SER A 77 -4.72 1.71 -10.38
N GLN A 78 -5.87 2.38 -10.33
CA GLN A 78 -5.85 3.79 -10.05
C GLN A 78 -5.04 3.89 -8.77
N GLY A 79 -3.78 4.30 -8.93
CA GLY A 79 -2.88 4.49 -7.82
C GLY A 79 -3.53 5.54 -6.94
N ILE A 80 -3.54 5.31 -5.64
CA ILE A 80 -3.96 6.34 -4.72
C ILE A 80 -2.81 7.33 -4.62
N LYS A 81 -3.13 8.59 -4.88
CA LYS A 81 -2.18 9.68 -4.71
C LYS A 81 -1.96 9.95 -3.23
N ILE A 82 -0.71 9.90 -2.82
CA ILE A 82 -0.27 10.27 -1.49
C ILE A 82 0.61 11.52 -1.58
N PRO A 83 0.56 12.45 -0.60
CA PRO A 83 1.40 13.64 -0.61
C PRO A 83 2.87 13.27 -0.37
N VAL A 84 3.78 13.96 -1.03
CA VAL A 84 5.22 13.96 -0.75
C VAL A 84 5.55 15.21 0.05
N LEU A 85 6.05 15.01 1.27
CA LEU A 85 6.36 16.06 2.22
C LEU A 85 7.84 16.45 2.17
N GLY A 86 8.13 17.71 2.38
CA GLY A 86 9.49 18.23 2.55
C GLY A 86 10.03 18.03 3.98
N SER A 87 9.12 17.98 4.95
CA SER A 87 9.39 17.75 6.37
C SER A 87 8.16 17.18 7.05
N VAL A 88 8.34 16.54 8.21
CA VAL A 88 7.23 16.07 9.04
C VAL A 88 7.27 16.83 10.35
N PRO A 89 6.43 17.85 10.56
CA PRO A 89 6.41 18.63 11.78
C PRO A 89 5.82 17.85 12.96
N ALA A 90 6.31 18.13 14.17
CA ALA A 90 5.82 17.54 15.39
C ALA A 90 4.35 17.89 15.65
N GLY A 91 3.55 16.89 16.03
CA GLY A 91 2.18 17.10 16.53
C GLY A 91 1.14 17.50 15.48
N ILE A 92 1.50 17.63 14.21
CA ILE A 92 0.56 17.96 13.12
C ILE A 92 0.17 16.67 12.38
N PRO A 93 -1.13 16.37 12.23
CA PRO A 93 -1.55 15.28 11.37
C PRO A 93 -1.03 15.46 9.95
N ILE A 94 -0.55 14.39 9.31
CA ILE A 94 0.01 14.42 7.93
C ILE A 94 -0.97 15.07 6.94
N THR A 95 -2.27 14.90 7.17
CA THR A 95 -3.35 15.50 6.36
C THR A 95 -3.47 17.03 6.52
N ALA A 96 -2.84 17.61 7.54
CA ALA A 96 -2.84 19.03 7.82
C ALA A 96 -1.46 19.68 7.54
N VAL A 97 -0.51 18.95 6.96
CA VAL A 97 0.81 19.47 6.59
C VAL A 97 0.67 20.31 5.33
N GLU A 98 1.09 21.57 5.41
CA GLU A 98 1.04 22.50 4.26
C GLU A 98 2.26 22.36 3.33
N ASP A 99 3.36 21.73 3.78
CA ASP A 99 4.62 21.55 3.03
C ASP A 99 4.55 20.33 2.07
N ILE A 100 3.55 20.33 1.19
CA ILE A 100 3.42 19.30 0.13
C ILE A 100 4.27 19.72 -1.06
N LEU A 101 5.30 18.95 -1.39
CA LEU A 101 6.21 19.21 -2.50
C LEU A 101 5.73 18.57 -3.83
N ASP A 102 5.10 17.40 -3.75
CA ASP A 102 4.69 16.60 -4.92
C ASP A 102 3.65 15.55 -4.47
N TYR A 103 3.21 14.72 -5.41
CA TYR A 103 2.35 13.57 -5.15
C TYR A 103 2.95 12.33 -5.80
N GLU A 104 2.89 11.21 -5.09
CA GLU A 104 3.26 9.90 -5.60
C GLU A 104 2.06 8.95 -5.60
N GLU A 105 2.05 7.96 -6.49
CA GLU A 105 0.96 6.98 -6.56
C GLU A 105 1.39 5.67 -5.91
N ILE A 106 0.54 5.13 -5.03
CA ILE A 106 0.71 3.81 -4.43
C ILE A 106 -0.42 2.86 -4.86
N PRO A 107 -0.18 1.53 -4.89
CA PRO A 107 -1.23 0.58 -5.19
C PRO A 107 -2.40 0.68 -4.21
N GLN A 108 -3.64 0.50 -4.72
CA GLN A 108 -4.85 0.45 -3.89
C GLN A 108 -4.75 -0.59 -2.76
N SER A 109 -4.06 -1.71 -2.99
CA SER A 109 -3.83 -2.75 -2.00
C SER A 109 -3.05 -2.26 -0.79
N TRP A 110 -2.17 -1.27 -0.95
CA TRP A 110 -1.43 -0.65 0.15
C TRP A 110 -2.32 0.28 0.96
N ALA A 111 -3.09 1.11 0.29
CA ALA A 111 -4.00 2.04 0.95
C ALA A 111 -5.03 1.33 1.86
N ASN A 112 -5.37 0.08 1.53
CA ASN A 112 -6.23 -0.76 2.38
C ASN A 112 -5.53 -1.25 3.66
N GLN A 113 -4.19 -1.09 3.76
CA GLN A 113 -3.38 -1.55 4.91
C GLN A 113 -3.02 -0.43 5.89
N GLY A 114 -3.39 0.81 5.60
CA GLY A 114 -3.13 1.97 6.46
C GLY A 114 -2.89 3.26 5.69
N GLU A 115 -2.42 4.28 6.41
CA GLU A 115 -2.06 5.57 5.84
C GLU A 115 -0.61 5.53 5.34
N PHE A 116 -0.37 6.18 4.18
CA PHE A 116 0.94 6.32 3.58
C PHE A 116 1.21 7.77 3.19
N PHE A 117 2.47 8.15 3.18
CA PHE A 117 2.95 9.42 2.64
C PHE A 117 4.33 9.26 2.04
N GLY A 118 4.70 10.15 1.14
CA GLY A 118 6.07 10.30 0.66
C GLY A 118 6.84 11.28 1.54
N LEU A 119 8.13 11.04 1.74
CA LEU A 119 9.03 11.98 2.40
C LEU A 119 10.27 12.16 1.55
N LYS A 120 10.63 13.42 1.26
CA LYS A 120 11.86 13.75 0.55
C LYS A 120 13.04 13.70 1.53
N ILE A 121 14.03 12.86 1.20
CA ILE A 121 15.23 12.70 2.01
C ILE A 121 16.12 13.93 1.89
N LYS A 122 16.57 14.43 3.03
CA LYS A 122 17.55 15.50 3.16
C LYS A 122 18.80 14.98 3.86
N GLY A 123 19.97 15.36 3.36
CA GLY A 123 21.26 14.91 3.90
C GLY A 123 21.67 13.53 3.38
N ASP A 124 22.73 12.99 3.97
CA ASP A 124 23.44 11.80 3.50
C ASP A 124 23.65 10.73 4.57
N SER A 125 23.03 10.86 5.74
CA SER A 125 23.23 9.93 6.86
C SER A 125 22.78 8.48 6.55
N MET A 126 21.97 8.29 5.51
CA MET A 126 21.50 6.97 5.04
C MET A 126 22.17 6.51 3.73
N TYR A 127 23.20 7.23 3.26
CA TYR A 127 24.00 6.84 2.10
C TYR A 127 24.76 5.51 2.39
N PRO A 128 24.91 4.60 1.43
CA PRO A 128 24.50 4.71 0.01
C PRO A 128 23.06 4.25 -0.27
N THR A 129 22.33 3.77 0.72
CA THR A 129 20.98 3.21 0.51
C THR A 129 19.99 4.30 0.09
N LEU A 130 20.00 5.44 0.79
CA LEU A 130 19.21 6.61 0.46
C LEU A 130 20.14 7.80 0.22
N GLU A 131 19.83 8.58 -0.81
CA GLU A 131 20.57 9.77 -1.19
C GLU A 131 19.75 11.04 -1.00
N ASN A 132 20.43 12.16 -0.88
CA ASN A 132 19.76 13.46 -0.79
C ASN A 132 18.91 13.72 -2.04
N GLY A 133 17.62 14.00 -1.84
CA GLY A 133 16.65 14.21 -2.90
C GLY A 133 15.78 12.99 -3.24
N ASP A 134 16.12 11.79 -2.78
CA ASP A 134 15.27 10.62 -2.88
C ASP A 134 13.90 10.86 -2.24
N VAL A 135 12.88 10.17 -2.72
CA VAL A 135 11.59 10.11 -2.07
C VAL A 135 11.40 8.70 -1.49
N VAL A 136 11.12 8.61 -0.21
CA VAL A 136 10.75 7.35 0.43
C VAL A 136 9.25 7.30 0.67
N ILE A 137 8.63 6.15 0.38
CA ILE A 137 7.23 5.90 0.75
C ILE A 137 7.22 5.33 2.15
N VAL A 138 6.47 5.97 3.02
CA VAL A 138 6.41 5.68 4.45
C VAL A 138 5.01 5.19 4.80
N LYS A 139 4.92 4.02 5.43
CA LYS A 139 3.71 3.56 6.07
C LYS A 139 3.65 4.16 7.48
N LYS A 140 2.60 4.92 7.76
CA LYS A 140 2.39 5.53 9.07
C LYS A 140 2.09 4.47 10.12
N GLN A 141 2.93 4.38 11.13
CA GLN A 141 2.80 3.47 12.26
C GLN A 141 3.70 3.91 13.41
N SER A 142 3.32 3.58 14.65
CA SER A 142 4.06 3.96 15.87
C SER A 142 5.03 2.88 16.35
N THR A 143 5.14 1.76 15.67
CA THR A 143 6.00 0.62 16.03
C THR A 143 6.90 0.23 14.87
N ALA A 144 8.03 -0.39 15.17
CA ALA A 144 8.98 -0.92 14.20
C ALA A 144 9.64 -2.20 14.72
N ASP A 145 10.08 -3.04 13.80
CA ASP A 145 10.89 -4.22 14.10
C ASP A 145 12.38 -3.92 13.92
N ASN A 146 13.24 -4.70 14.57
CA ASN A 146 14.69 -4.57 14.43
C ASN A 146 15.13 -4.72 12.97
N GLY A 147 15.95 -3.78 12.50
CA GLY A 147 16.39 -3.71 11.11
C GLY A 147 15.53 -2.83 10.20
N ASP A 148 14.35 -2.40 10.65
CA ASP A 148 13.51 -1.51 9.86
C ASP A 148 14.17 -0.15 9.65
N THR A 149 13.99 0.41 8.45
CA THR A 149 14.28 1.82 8.20
C THR A 149 13.03 2.62 8.56
N ILE A 150 13.17 3.57 9.48
CA ILE A 150 12.05 4.33 10.03
C ILE A 150 12.25 5.84 9.87
N ILE A 151 11.13 6.53 9.89
CA ILE A 151 11.10 7.97 10.15
C ILE A 151 10.79 8.16 11.62
N VAL A 152 11.67 8.81 12.32
CA VAL A 152 11.61 9.01 13.78
C VAL A 152 11.86 10.45 14.13
N MET A 153 11.19 10.92 15.16
CA MET A 153 11.34 12.24 15.76
C MET A 153 11.81 12.07 17.18
N VAL A 154 12.80 12.86 17.59
CA VAL A 154 13.33 12.87 18.96
C VAL A 154 13.08 14.26 19.54
N ASN A 155 12.50 14.32 20.73
CA ASN A 155 12.23 15.56 21.48
C ASN A 155 11.43 16.63 20.71
N GLY A 156 10.62 16.22 19.71
CA GLY A 156 9.84 17.15 18.89
C GLY A 156 10.64 17.92 17.84
N ASP A 157 11.92 17.58 17.64
CA ASP A 157 12.76 18.11 16.57
C ASP A 157 12.32 17.59 15.19
N ASP A 158 13.03 18.01 14.14
CA ASP A 158 12.77 17.53 12.78
C ASP A 158 12.87 16.00 12.68
N ALA A 159 11.96 15.41 11.93
CA ALA A 159 11.96 13.98 11.68
C ALA A 159 13.21 13.54 10.89
N THR A 160 13.83 12.46 11.32
CA THR A 160 15.03 11.88 10.69
C THR A 160 14.78 10.44 10.25
N CYS A 161 15.51 10.01 9.20
CA CYS A 161 15.50 8.64 8.71
C CYS A 161 16.67 7.86 9.28
N LYS A 162 16.42 6.71 9.93
CA LYS A 162 17.45 5.85 10.54
C LYS A 162 17.01 4.39 10.48
N ARG A 163 17.97 3.47 10.56
CA ARG A 163 17.69 2.07 10.86
C ARG A 163 17.46 1.91 12.35
N TYR A 164 16.45 1.15 12.68
CA TYR A 164 15.98 0.96 14.05
C TYR A 164 16.45 -0.36 14.61
N GLU A 165 16.96 -0.33 15.83
CA GLU A 165 17.22 -1.53 16.64
C GLU A 165 16.78 -1.28 18.08
N ARG A 166 16.04 -2.22 18.66
CA ARG A 166 15.59 -2.19 20.05
C ARG A 166 16.23 -3.34 20.82
N SER A 167 16.70 -3.03 22.01
CA SER A 167 17.17 -3.97 23.02
C SER A 167 16.35 -3.84 24.31
N GLU A 168 16.66 -4.67 25.31
CA GLU A 168 16.03 -4.57 26.64
C GLU A 168 16.36 -3.24 27.34
N THR A 169 17.49 -2.62 27.03
CA THR A 169 18.01 -1.42 27.70
C THR A 169 17.68 -0.13 26.96
N GLY A 170 17.19 -0.18 25.71
CA GLY A 170 16.89 1.03 24.94
C GLY A 170 16.78 0.81 23.45
N ILE A 171 16.86 1.90 22.70
CA ILE A 171 16.73 1.98 21.25
C ILE A 171 18.02 2.54 20.65
N MET A 172 18.49 1.92 19.58
CA MET A 172 19.59 2.42 18.77
C MET A 172 19.07 2.92 17.41
N LEU A 173 19.41 4.14 17.06
CA LEU A 173 19.17 4.73 15.74
C LEU A 173 20.48 4.72 14.95
N ILE A 174 20.51 3.92 13.89
CA ILE A 174 21.72 3.60 13.15
C ILE A 174 21.68 4.28 11.78
N PRO A 175 22.61 5.19 11.46
CA PRO A 175 22.81 5.66 10.10
C PRO A 175 23.41 4.56 9.23
N ASN A 176 23.16 4.58 7.92
CA ASN A 176 23.83 3.69 6.97
C ASN A 176 25.19 4.24 6.52
N ASN A 177 25.38 5.55 6.62
CA ASN A 177 26.66 6.20 6.30
C ASN A 177 27.62 6.10 7.47
N ASN A 178 28.75 5.43 7.26
CA ASN A 178 29.81 5.22 8.27
C ASN A 178 30.48 6.52 8.77
N ALA A 179 30.23 7.66 8.10
CA ALA A 179 30.69 8.96 8.58
C ALA A 179 29.91 9.47 9.80
N TYR A 180 28.79 8.83 10.14
CA TYR A 180 27.92 9.16 11.25
C TYR A 180 27.91 8.04 12.28
N ASN A 181 27.94 8.38 13.55
CA ASN A 181 27.86 7.38 14.63
C ASN A 181 26.40 7.00 14.93
N PRO A 182 26.12 5.73 15.27
CA PRO A 182 24.85 5.33 15.86
C PRO A 182 24.59 6.10 17.16
N VAL A 183 23.32 6.42 17.41
CA VAL A 183 22.87 7.07 18.64
C VAL A 183 22.05 6.07 19.43
N PHE A 184 22.43 5.83 20.66
CA PHE A 184 21.70 4.97 21.59
C PHE A 184 20.93 5.83 22.59
N TYR A 185 19.65 5.50 22.79
CA TYR A 185 18.77 6.09 23.80
C TYR A 185 18.37 5.02 24.79
N THR A 186 18.68 5.21 26.07
CA THR A 186 18.22 4.33 27.15
C THR A 186 16.72 4.46 27.36
N ASN A 187 16.11 3.47 28.02
CA ASN A 187 14.68 3.55 28.33
C ASN A 187 14.33 4.80 29.15
N GLU A 188 15.20 5.22 30.06
CA GLU A 188 15.04 6.44 30.87
C GLU A 188 15.09 7.70 29.99
N GLU A 189 16.02 7.76 29.05
CA GLU A 189 16.11 8.88 28.09
C GLU A 189 14.89 8.96 27.17
N ILE A 190 14.34 7.82 26.74
CA ILE A 190 13.14 7.76 25.90
C ILE A 190 11.90 8.30 26.65
N GLU A 191 11.83 8.08 27.96
CA GLU A 191 10.76 8.65 28.80
C GLU A 191 10.92 10.17 28.98
N ALA A 192 12.15 10.64 29.12
CA ALA A 192 12.46 12.06 29.31
C ALA A 192 12.45 12.87 28.00
N LEU A 193 12.92 12.27 26.91
CA LEU A 193 12.98 12.84 25.56
C LEU A 193 12.09 12.00 24.65
N PRO A 194 10.83 12.35 24.43
CA PRO A 194 9.89 11.50 23.71
C PRO A 194 10.39 11.19 22.29
N LEU A 195 10.74 9.91 22.08
CA LEU A 195 11.08 9.36 20.79
C LEU A 195 9.80 8.85 20.15
N THR A 196 9.41 9.47 19.03
CA THR A 196 8.18 9.13 18.32
C THR A 196 8.49 8.53 16.96
N ILE A 197 8.13 7.27 16.76
CA ILE A 197 8.16 6.65 15.42
C ILE A 197 6.98 7.19 14.63
N ILE A 198 7.25 7.82 13.49
CA ILE A 198 6.25 8.37 12.56
C ILE A 198 5.79 7.31 11.57
N GLY A 199 6.72 6.45 11.15
CA GLY A 199 6.39 5.37 10.23
C GLY A 199 7.60 4.58 9.76
N LYS A 200 7.32 3.51 9.04
CA LYS A 200 8.29 2.61 8.42
C LYS A 200 8.43 2.90 6.94
N VAL A 201 9.66 3.02 6.47
CA VAL A 201 9.97 3.12 5.03
C VAL A 201 9.71 1.77 4.37
N VAL A 202 8.91 1.78 3.30
CA VAL A 202 8.51 0.57 2.58
C VAL A 202 8.98 0.54 1.13
N GLU A 203 9.29 1.71 0.56
CA GLU A 203 9.78 1.83 -0.82
C GLU A 203 10.66 3.06 -0.98
N LEU A 204 11.67 2.98 -1.86
CA LEU A 204 12.49 4.09 -2.32
C LEU A 204 12.11 4.45 -3.76
N ARG A 205 11.97 5.72 -4.06
CA ARG A 205 11.78 6.27 -5.40
C ARG A 205 12.87 7.28 -5.73
N ARG A 206 13.63 6.98 -6.76
CA ARG A 206 14.70 7.83 -7.28
C ARG A 206 14.40 8.17 -8.74
N LYS A 207 14.33 9.48 -9.04
CA LYS A 207 14.20 9.98 -10.42
C LYS A 207 15.61 10.29 -10.94
N PHE A 208 15.91 9.86 -12.17
CA PHE A 208 17.18 10.12 -12.88
C PHE A 208 17.00 11.26 -13.86
#